data_266c8d0c884cfed51e9ef2cd4535d897
#
_entry.id   266c8d0c884cfed51e9ef2cd4535d897
#
_cell.length_a   1.000
_cell.length_b   1.000
_cell.length_c   1.000
_cell.angle_alpha   90.00
_cell.angle_beta   90.00
_cell.angle_gamma   90.00
#
_symmetry.space_group_name_H-M   'P 1'
#
loop_
_entity.id
_entity.type
_entity.pdbx_description
1 polymer ?
#
loop_
_entity_poly.entity_id
_entity_poly.type
_entity_poly.pdbx_seq_one_letter_code
_entity_poly.pdbx_strand_id
1 'polypeptide(L)'
;HTVFIFTTTDKDVNRYEDWQIIRIPSVPFFAFKDRRVAYRGFSHALEIARQYQLDIIHTQTEFSLGLLGIWIAKELRIPVVHTYHTQYEDYVHYIAKGMVIRPSMVKYIVRGFMSDLDGVICPSEIVYDLLVDYKIEAEKRVIPTGIELAKFERPEISCEDIKKLRFKLGLAEDEIMLLSLSRISYEKNIQAIVEAMPAVLEENDKVKLVIVGDGPYAEDLKELVAKLQIEEAIIFTGMIAPSDTALYYKAADFFISASTSETQGLTYLESLASGTPIIAHGNPYLDNVISDKIFGTLYYQERDLSGAILEAIIATPDMDEQKLADKLYEISAENFGRRVYEFYLDLTISKDFHNELSPEESAVKRLAKTVAYLPGKVISLPINGSVRILKASSKQVKKIRNITKLLE
;
A
#
# COMPACT_ATOMS: atom_id res chain seq x y z
N HIS A 1 11.52 -13.91 -15.77
CA HIS A 1 12.35 -13.47 -14.65
C HIS A 1 12.39 -14.54 -13.58
N THR A 2 13.49 -14.62 -12.82
CA THR A 2 13.61 -15.50 -11.65
C THR A 2 13.48 -14.65 -10.41
N VAL A 3 12.50 -14.97 -9.55
CA VAL A 3 12.20 -14.21 -8.33
C VAL A 3 12.54 -15.05 -7.11
N PHE A 4 13.28 -14.47 -6.17
CA PHE A 4 13.57 -15.07 -4.86
C PHE A 4 12.88 -14.28 -3.76
N ILE A 5 12.18 -14.98 -2.88
CA ILE A 5 11.43 -14.37 -1.78
C ILE A 5 12.16 -14.63 -0.46
N PHE A 6 12.72 -13.59 0.13
CA PHE A 6 13.29 -13.64 1.47
C PHE A 6 12.23 -13.23 2.49
N THR A 7 11.84 -14.15 3.35
CA THR A 7 10.78 -13.92 4.34
C THR A 7 11.14 -14.51 5.70
N THR A 8 10.30 -14.27 6.71
CA THR A 8 10.53 -14.79 8.06
C THR A 8 10.08 -16.24 8.20
N THR A 9 10.70 -17.00 9.13
CA THR A 9 10.17 -18.30 9.54
C THR A 9 8.87 -18.13 10.32
N ASP A 10 7.94 -19.06 10.16
CA ASP A 10 6.75 -19.21 11.00
C ASP A 10 6.61 -20.66 11.48
N LYS A 11 5.79 -20.88 12.53
CA LYS A 11 5.57 -22.21 13.12
C LYS A 11 4.74 -23.11 12.21
N ASP A 12 3.79 -22.51 11.49
CA ASP A 12 2.80 -23.22 10.67
C ASP A 12 3.20 -23.34 9.20
N VAL A 13 4.45 -23.03 8.88
CA VAL A 13 4.96 -23.09 7.52
C VAL A 13 5.22 -24.54 7.10
N ASN A 14 4.67 -24.92 5.95
CA ASN A 14 4.97 -26.19 5.33
C ASN A 14 6.44 -26.26 4.91
N ARG A 15 7.17 -27.32 5.26
CA ARG A 15 8.58 -27.51 4.90
C ARG A 15 8.83 -27.79 3.41
N TYR A 16 7.77 -27.98 2.62
CA TYR A 16 7.81 -28.24 1.17
C TYR A 16 7.44 -27.01 0.35
N GLU A 17 7.89 -25.83 0.77
CA GLU A 17 7.76 -24.60 -0.02
C GLU A 17 8.66 -24.64 -1.26
N ASP A 18 8.35 -23.77 -2.22
CA ASP A 18 9.19 -23.51 -3.38
C ASP A 18 10.62 -23.18 -2.96
N TRP A 19 11.61 -23.74 -3.65
CA TRP A 19 13.03 -23.50 -3.41
C TRP A 19 13.44 -22.04 -3.52
N GLN A 20 12.64 -21.22 -4.20
CA GLN A 20 12.83 -19.77 -4.32
C GLN A 20 12.42 -19.01 -3.05
N ILE A 21 11.75 -19.65 -2.09
CA ILE A 21 11.35 -19.03 -0.82
C ILE A 21 12.39 -19.30 0.26
N ILE A 22 13.12 -18.27 0.64
CA ILE A 22 14.19 -18.34 1.63
C ILE A 22 13.67 -17.82 2.98
N ARG A 23 13.60 -18.71 3.96
CA ARG A 23 13.11 -18.39 5.31
C ARG A 23 14.23 -17.96 6.24
N ILE A 24 14.18 -16.71 6.72
CA ILE A 24 15.14 -16.15 7.67
C ILE A 24 14.66 -16.39 9.11
N PRO A 25 15.50 -16.93 10.00
CA PRO A 25 15.15 -17.18 11.39
C PRO A 25 14.63 -15.93 12.10
N SER A 26 13.46 -16.04 12.72
CA SER A 26 12.73 -14.91 13.27
C SER A 26 12.00 -15.25 14.57
N VAL A 27 11.68 -14.21 15.35
CA VAL A 27 10.88 -14.28 16.57
C VAL A 27 9.63 -13.41 16.42
N PRO A 28 8.52 -13.73 17.11
CA PRO A 28 7.35 -12.84 17.16
C PRO A 28 7.72 -11.45 17.68
N PHE A 29 7.14 -10.42 17.09
CA PHE A 29 7.31 -9.06 17.59
C PHE A 29 6.35 -8.80 18.75
N PHE A 30 6.88 -8.31 19.87
CA PHE A 30 6.11 -8.19 21.12
C PHE A 30 4.91 -7.24 21.01
N ALA A 31 4.99 -6.20 20.18
CA ALA A 31 3.94 -5.20 20.00
C ALA A 31 2.83 -5.64 19.02
N PHE A 32 3.17 -6.52 18.08
CA PHE A 32 2.25 -7.03 17.06
C PHE A 32 2.47 -8.53 16.90
N LYS A 33 1.60 -9.35 17.48
CA LYS A 33 1.74 -10.82 17.51
C LYS A 33 1.83 -11.44 16.11
N ASP A 34 1.19 -10.81 15.12
CA ASP A 34 1.17 -11.25 13.73
C ASP A 34 2.42 -10.84 12.94
N ARG A 35 3.33 -10.07 13.55
CA ARG A 35 4.58 -9.62 12.94
C ARG A 35 5.75 -10.37 13.54
N ARG A 36 6.79 -10.58 12.71
CA ARG A 36 8.00 -11.27 13.13
C ARG A 36 9.24 -10.46 12.78
N VAL A 37 10.28 -10.58 13.61
CA VAL A 37 11.56 -9.88 13.43
C VAL A 37 12.65 -10.91 13.19
N ALA A 38 13.33 -10.81 12.07
CA ALA A 38 14.52 -11.59 11.77
C ALA A 38 15.69 -11.13 12.68
N TYR A 39 16.42 -12.06 13.26
CA TYR A 39 17.47 -11.78 14.24
C TYR A 39 18.82 -12.47 13.94
N ARG A 40 18.85 -13.41 12.99
CA ARG A 40 20.07 -14.13 12.57
C ARG A 40 19.92 -14.69 11.15
N GLY A 41 21.00 -15.26 10.59
CA GLY A 41 21.01 -15.84 9.26
C GLY A 41 21.31 -14.85 8.14
N PHE A 42 21.74 -13.63 8.49
CA PHE A 42 21.98 -12.55 7.52
C PHE A 42 23.15 -12.85 6.57
N SER A 43 24.26 -13.40 7.09
CA SER A 43 25.40 -13.83 6.25
C SER A 43 24.99 -14.93 5.25
N HIS A 44 24.16 -15.88 5.69
CA HIS A 44 23.65 -16.93 4.83
C HIS A 44 22.72 -16.36 3.74
N ALA A 45 21.87 -15.38 4.07
CA ALA A 45 21.05 -14.68 3.07
C ALA A 45 21.92 -13.97 2.02
N LEU A 46 23.03 -13.34 2.43
CA LEU A 46 23.98 -12.72 1.50
C LEU A 46 24.68 -13.75 0.61
N GLU A 47 25.06 -14.92 1.16
CA GLU A 47 25.66 -16.02 0.37
C GLU A 47 24.69 -16.52 -0.71
N ILE A 48 23.40 -16.71 -0.35
CA ILE A 48 22.34 -17.10 -1.30
C ILE A 48 22.21 -16.02 -2.38
N ALA A 49 22.14 -14.75 -1.99
CA ALA A 49 22.01 -13.64 -2.93
C ALA A 49 23.20 -13.57 -3.92
N ARG A 50 24.42 -13.86 -3.45
CA ARG A 50 25.62 -13.97 -4.31
C ARG A 50 25.57 -15.17 -5.24
N GLN A 51 25.15 -16.33 -4.72
CA GLN A 51 25.07 -17.56 -5.50
C GLN A 51 24.11 -17.43 -6.69
N TYR A 52 22.98 -16.75 -6.46
CA TYR A 52 21.97 -16.55 -7.49
C TYR A 52 22.17 -15.27 -8.32
N GLN A 53 23.23 -14.51 -8.08
CA GLN A 53 23.59 -13.33 -8.86
C GLN A 53 22.42 -12.38 -9.07
N LEU A 54 21.82 -11.93 -7.96
CA LEU A 54 20.66 -11.03 -8.01
C LEU A 54 21.00 -9.71 -8.70
N ASP A 55 20.13 -9.25 -9.61
CA ASP A 55 20.27 -8.01 -10.35
C ASP A 55 19.73 -6.80 -9.58
N ILE A 56 18.71 -7.03 -8.74
CA ILE A 56 18.01 -5.99 -7.98
C ILE A 56 17.38 -6.56 -6.72
N ILE A 57 17.21 -5.74 -5.70
CA ILE A 57 16.47 -6.08 -4.50
C ILE A 57 15.25 -5.17 -4.35
N HIS A 58 14.09 -5.78 -4.11
CA HIS A 58 12.86 -5.05 -3.82
C HIS A 58 12.37 -5.37 -2.41
N THR A 59 12.35 -4.38 -1.54
CA THR A 59 11.89 -4.51 -0.17
C THR A 59 10.42 -4.12 -0.03
N GLN A 60 9.66 -4.89 0.78
CA GLN A 60 8.22 -4.70 0.99
C GLN A 60 7.91 -4.32 2.45
N THR A 61 8.93 -4.04 3.25
CA THR A 61 8.81 -3.70 4.67
C THR A 61 10.00 -2.90 5.14
N GLU A 62 9.81 -1.96 6.04
CA GLU A 62 10.85 -1.12 6.66
C GLU A 62 11.52 -1.78 7.88
N PHE A 63 11.07 -2.98 8.26
CA PHE A 63 11.61 -3.72 9.41
C PHE A 63 12.87 -4.51 9.08
N SER A 64 13.18 -5.52 9.89
CA SER A 64 14.41 -6.31 9.83
C SER A 64 14.76 -6.87 8.45
N LEU A 65 13.75 -7.33 7.68
CA LEU A 65 13.98 -7.85 6.33
C LEU A 65 14.24 -6.73 5.31
N GLY A 66 13.59 -5.59 5.44
CA GLY A 66 13.89 -4.43 4.60
C GLY A 66 15.31 -3.93 4.81
N LEU A 67 15.74 -3.81 6.08
CA LEU A 67 17.14 -3.46 6.42
C LEU A 67 18.13 -4.51 5.91
N LEU A 68 17.78 -5.80 5.99
CA LEU A 68 18.57 -6.87 5.41
C LEU A 68 18.71 -6.71 3.89
N GLY A 69 17.62 -6.40 3.19
CA GLY A 69 17.63 -6.16 1.75
C GLY A 69 18.55 -5.01 1.36
N ILE A 70 18.46 -3.87 2.06
CA ILE A 70 19.35 -2.71 1.85
C ILE A 70 20.81 -3.10 2.07
N TRP A 71 21.10 -3.84 3.13
CA TRP A 71 22.46 -4.28 3.42
C TRP A 71 23.01 -5.21 2.33
N ILE A 72 22.22 -6.20 1.88
CA ILE A 72 22.62 -7.11 0.80
C ILE A 72 22.86 -6.33 -0.49
N ALA A 73 21.97 -5.39 -0.85
CA ALA A 73 22.12 -4.56 -2.05
C ALA A 73 23.45 -3.77 -2.05
N LYS A 74 23.82 -3.20 -0.89
CA LYS A 74 25.10 -2.49 -0.71
C LYS A 74 26.30 -3.41 -0.88
N GLU A 75 26.26 -4.62 -0.28
CA GLU A 75 27.34 -5.60 -0.38
C GLU A 75 27.53 -6.13 -1.80
N LEU A 76 26.43 -6.24 -2.56
CA LEU A 76 26.44 -6.71 -3.95
C LEU A 76 26.60 -5.57 -4.97
N ARG A 77 26.45 -4.31 -4.55
CA ARG A 77 26.46 -3.09 -5.38
C ARG A 77 25.36 -3.09 -6.46
N ILE A 78 24.22 -3.66 -6.14
CA ILE A 78 23.03 -3.70 -6.99
C ILE A 78 21.99 -2.69 -6.52
N PRO A 79 21.03 -2.30 -7.38
CA PRO A 79 19.96 -1.38 -6.98
C PRO A 79 19.07 -1.97 -5.88
N VAL A 80 18.52 -1.08 -5.04
CA VAL A 80 17.49 -1.44 -4.06
C VAL A 80 16.29 -0.53 -4.20
N VAL A 81 15.12 -1.16 -4.37
CA VAL A 81 13.81 -0.51 -4.46
C VAL A 81 12.98 -0.86 -3.23
N HIS A 82 12.08 0.03 -2.86
CA HIS A 82 11.10 -0.21 -1.80
C HIS A 82 9.70 0.19 -2.26
N THR A 83 8.68 -0.62 -1.96
CA THR A 83 7.29 -0.18 -2.07
C THR A 83 6.78 0.30 -0.71
N TYR A 84 6.30 1.53 -0.64
CA TYR A 84 5.77 2.13 0.59
C TYR A 84 4.29 1.80 0.76
N HIS A 85 3.99 0.76 1.53
CA HIS A 85 2.63 0.24 1.69
C HIS A 85 1.82 0.86 2.83
N THR A 86 2.47 1.46 3.83
CA THR A 86 1.82 1.83 5.08
C THR A 86 2.02 3.29 5.41
N GLN A 87 0.94 4.02 5.53
CA GLN A 87 0.93 5.38 6.04
C GLN A 87 1.01 5.33 7.58
N TYR A 88 2.25 5.26 8.10
CA TYR A 88 2.50 5.03 9.53
C TYR A 88 1.93 6.11 10.44
N GLU A 89 1.71 7.32 9.95
CA GLU A 89 1.13 8.41 10.75
C GLU A 89 -0.26 8.05 11.28
N ASP A 90 -1.05 7.33 10.50
CA ASP A 90 -2.40 6.90 10.89
C ASP A 90 -2.40 5.76 11.93
N TYR A 91 -1.27 5.05 12.07
CA TYR A 91 -1.14 3.89 12.96
C TYR A 91 -0.35 4.16 14.24
N VAL A 92 0.19 5.36 14.42
CA VAL A 92 1.03 5.71 15.60
C VAL A 92 0.29 5.49 16.91
N HIS A 93 -1.01 5.75 16.96
CA HIS A 93 -1.83 5.56 18.16
C HIS A 93 -2.01 4.09 18.57
N TYR A 94 -1.84 3.13 17.64
CA TYR A 94 -1.87 1.69 17.96
C TYR A 94 -0.54 1.15 18.50
N ILE A 95 0.59 1.74 18.10
CA ILE A 95 1.93 1.18 18.35
C ILE A 95 2.33 1.23 19.83
N ALA A 96 1.73 2.06 20.66
CA ALA A 96 2.23 2.23 22.03
C ALA A 96 1.15 2.54 23.08
N LYS A 97 -0.12 2.18 22.90
CA LYS A 97 -1.20 2.60 23.81
C LYS A 97 -1.11 4.09 24.18
N GLY A 98 -0.79 4.96 23.22
CA GLY A 98 -0.59 6.39 23.45
C GLY A 98 0.78 6.80 23.99
N MET A 99 1.75 5.90 24.09
CA MET A 99 3.11 6.26 24.54
C MET A 99 3.99 6.73 23.35
N VAL A 100 3.99 8.05 23.16
CA VAL A 100 5.11 8.91 22.75
C VAL A 100 5.82 8.63 21.39
N ILE A 101 5.16 8.09 20.40
CA ILE A 101 5.66 8.30 19.02
C ILE A 101 4.89 9.49 18.44
N ARG A 102 5.54 10.64 18.32
CA ARG A 102 4.94 11.80 17.66
C ARG A 102 4.98 11.60 16.15
N PRO A 103 4.00 12.09 15.37
CA PRO A 103 4.04 12.01 13.90
C PRO A 103 5.36 12.51 13.30
N SER A 104 5.97 13.52 13.90
CA SER A 104 7.29 14.02 13.50
C SER A 104 8.42 12.98 13.60
N MET A 105 8.34 12.01 14.53
CA MET A 105 9.33 10.93 14.66
C MET A 105 9.19 9.89 13.54
N VAL A 106 7.96 9.62 13.08
CA VAL A 106 7.69 8.73 11.95
C VAL A 106 8.45 9.22 10.72
N LYS A 107 8.35 10.50 10.40
CA LYS A 107 9.06 11.13 9.30
C LYS A 107 10.57 10.88 9.34
N TYR A 108 11.20 10.99 10.53
CA TYR A 108 12.64 10.74 10.68
C TYR A 108 13.00 9.27 10.50
N ILE A 109 12.18 8.34 11.02
CA ILE A 109 12.39 6.89 10.86
C ILE A 109 12.29 6.51 9.38
N VAL A 110 11.24 6.95 8.71
CA VAL A 110 11.02 6.69 7.27
C VAL A 110 12.17 7.27 6.44
N ARG A 111 12.59 8.51 6.72
CA ARG A 111 13.76 9.11 6.05
C ARG A 111 15.04 8.32 6.27
N GLY A 112 15.28 7.88 7.51
CA GLY A 112 16.45 7.06 7.84
C GLY A 112 16.48 5.74 7.08
N PHE A 113 15.34 5.06 6.98
CA PHE A 113 15.22 3.83 6.19
C PHE A 113 15.45 4.09 4.69
N MET A 114 14.82 5.15 4.16
CA MET A 114 14.83 5.43 2.71
C MET A 114 16.10 6.14 2.21
N SER A 115 16.99 6.58 3.10
CA SER A 115 18.21 7.31 2.70
C SER A 115 19.18 6.51 1.84
N ASP A 116 19.08 5.19 1.89
CA ASP A 116 19.98 4.27 1.20
C ASP A 116 19.31 3.53 0.02
N LEU A 117 18.08 3.91 -0.33
CA LEU A 117 17.35 3.35 -1.46
C LEU A 117 17.73 4.05 -2.77
N ASP A 118 17.74 3.30 -3.86
CA ASP A 118 17.88 3.84 -5.22
C ASP A 118 16.51 4.28 -5.76
N GLY A 119 15.43 3.54 -5.45
CA GLY A 119 14.08 3.85 -5.89
C GLY A 119 12.99 3.53 -4.87
N VAL A 120 11.86 4.24 -4.99
CA VAL A 120 10.66 4.00 -4.19
C VAL A 120 9.44 3.96 -5.10
N ILE A 121 8.67 2.87 -4.97
CA ILE A 121 7.34 2.74 -5.59
C ILE A 121 6.30 3.32 -4.63
N CYS A 122 5.55 4.28 -5.12
CA CYS A 122 4.42 4.89 -4.44
C CYS A 122 3.14 4.27 -5.01
N PRO A 123 2.29 3.60 -4.21
CA PRO A 123 1.06 3.00 -4.73
C PRO A 123 0.00 4.03 -5.16
N SER A 124 0.16 5.30 -4.79
CA SER A 124 -0.73 6.39 -5.19
C SER A 124 0.00 7.73 -5.19
N GLU A 125 -0.60 8.75 -5.81
CA GLU A 125 -0.12 10.14 -5.76
C GLU A 125 -0.08 10.67 -4.32
N ILE A 126 -1.03 10.27 -3.48
CA ILE A 126 -1.06 10.64 -2.05
C ILE A 126 0.24 10.22 -1.36
N VAL A 127 0.68 8.99 -1.62
CA VAL A 127 1.96 8.48 -1.07
C VAL A 127 3.16 9.19 -1.70
N TYR A 128 3.10 9.49 -2.99
CA TYR A 128 4.16 10.25 -3.67
C TYR A 128 4.35 11.63 -3.03
N ASP A 129 3.26 12.39 -2.85
CA ASP A 129 3.28 13.72 -2.25
C ASP A 129 3.75 13.67 -0.79
N LEU A 130 3.31 12.67 -0.01
CA LEU A 130 3.79 12.42 1.34
C LEU A 130 5.32 12.24 1.38
N LEU A 131 5.87 11.43 0.48
CA LEU A 131 7.31 11.18 0.42
C LEU A 131 8.10 12.39 -0.11
N VAL A 132 7.50 13.22 -0.97
CA VAL A 132 8.05 14.53 -1.35
C VAL A 132 8.12 15.46 -0.13
N ASP A 133 7.04 15.55 0.66
CA ASP A 133 7.02 16.33 1.91
C ASP A 133 8.03 15.81 2.93
N TYR A 134 8.25 14.49 2.98
CA TYR A 134 9.30 13.87 3.80
C TYR A 134 10.70 14.13 3.26
N LYS A 135 10.85 14.76 2.09
CA LYS A 135 12.13 15.05 1.42
C LYS A 135 12.95 13.76 1.19
N ILE A 136 12.30 12.72 0.72
CA ILE A 136 12.98 11.50 0.28
C ILE A 136 13.71 11.80 -1.03
N GLU A 137 15.01 11.46 -1.11
CA GLU A 137 15.85 11.73 -2.29
C GLU A 137 15.79 10.62 -3.33
N ALA A 138 15.52 9.37 -2.93
CA ALA A 138 15.40 8.24 -3.84
C ALA A 138 14.42 8.56 -4.99
N GLU A 139 14.68 8.02 -6.18
CA GLU A 139 13.76 8.17 -7.31
C GLU A 139 12.39 7.61 -6.93
N LYS A 140 11.33 8.41 -7.11
CA LYS A 140 9.96 8.03 -6.76
C LYS A 140 9.14 7.83 -8.02
N ARG A 141 8.39 6.72 -8.07
CA ARG A 141 7.48 6.46 -9.19
C ARG A 141 6.13 5.99 -8.68
N VAL A 142 5.06 6.61 -9.17
CA VAL A 142 3.70 6.17 -8.85
C VAL A 142 3.38 4.95 -9.71
N ILE A 143 3.29 3.80 -9.05
CA ILE A 143 2.92 2.53 -9.67
C ILE A 143 1.86 1.89 -8.76
N PRO A 144 0.57 2.11 -9.03
CA PRO A 144 -0.51 1.47 -8.29
C PRO A 144 -0.37 -0.05 -8.34
N THR A 145 -0.53 -0.70 -7.18
CA THR A 145 -0.47 -2.16 -7.08
C THR A 145 -1.62 -2.76 -7.88
N GLY A 146 -1.31 -3.68 -8.78
CA GLY A 146 -2.29 -4.40 -9.55
C GLY A 146 -2.82 -5.63 -8.82
N ILE A 147 -3.97 -6.11 -9.26
CA ILE A 147 -4.60 -7.33 -8.76
C ILE A 147 -4.62 -8.43 -9.82
N GLU A 148 -4.68 -9.67 -9.37
CA GLU A 148 -4.86 -10.83 -10.25
C GLU A 148 -6.34 -10.94 -10.63
N LEU A 149 -6.70 -10.40 -11.80
CA LEU A 149 -8.08 -10.29 -12.25
C LEU A 149 -8.83 -11.63 -12.22
N ALA A 150 -8.17 -12.71 -12.62
CA ALA A 150 -8.79 -14.06 -12.65
C ALA A 150 -9.32 -14.52 -11.29
N LYS A 151 -8.84 -13.98 -10.17
CA LYS A 151 -9.36 -14.29 -8.84
C LYS A 151 -10.72 -13.66 -8.57
N PHE A 152 -11.09 -12.62 -9.30
CA PHE A 152 -12.29 -11.82 -9.09
C PHE A 152 -13.28 -11.90 -10.26
N GLU A 153 -12.79 -11.98 -11.48
CA GLU A 153 -13.63 -12.17 -12.68
C GLU A 153 -14.46 -13.47 -12.61
N ARG A 154 -13.86 -14.57 -12.16
CA ARG A 154 -14.50 -15.85 -11.81
C ARG A 154 -15.75 -16.15 -12.67
N PRO A 155 -15.61 -16.39 -13.98
CA PRO A 155 -16.76 -16.62 -14.85
C PRO A 155 -17.53 -17.91 -14.51
N GLU A 156 -16.95 -18.82 -13.74
CA GLU A 156 -17.59 -20.03 -13.26
C GLU A 156 -18.62 -19.80 -12.14
N ILE A 157 -18.59 -18.63 -11.47
CA ILE A 157 -19.61 -18.26 -10.48
C ILE A 157 -20.92 -17.98 -11.24
N SER A 158 -21.89 -18.87 -11.06
CA SER A 158 -23.18 -18.78 -11.75
C SER A 158 -24.17 -17.85 -11.02
N CYS A 159 -25.22 -17.42 -11.73
CA CYS A 159 -26.34 -16.70 -11.11
C CYS A 159 -26.99 -17.51 -9.97
N GLU A 160 -26.97 -18.84 -10.08
CA GLU A 160 -27.52 -19.73 -9.04
C GLU A 160 -26.64 -19.69 -7.77
N ASP A 161 -25.33 -19.60 -7.88
CA ASP A 161 -24.43 -19.47 -6.72
C ASP A 161 -24.63 -18.12 -6.02
N ILE A 162 -24.83 -17.04 -6.78
CA ILE A 162 -25.18 -15.72 -6.27
C ILE A 162 -26.51 -15.77 -5.51
N LYS A 163 -27.56 -16.35 -6.10
CA LYS A 163 -28.87 -16.50 -5.44
C LYS A 163 -28.77 -17.31 -4.15
N LYS A 164 -28.00 -18.41 -4.15
CA LYS A 164 -27.77 -19.21 -2.95
C LYS A 164 -27.09 -18.42 -1.83
N LEU A 165 -26.08 -17.61 -2.17
CA LEU A 165 -25.42 -16.76 -1.18
C LEU A 165 -26.40 -15.71 -0.63
N ARG A 166 -27.12 -14.99 -1.49
CA ARG A 166 -28.11 -13.98 -1.06
C ARG A 166 -29.17 -14.60 -0.14
N PHE A 167 -29.72 -15.74 -0.52
CA PHE A 167 -30.67 -16.49 0.32
C PHE A 167 -30.06 -16.91 1.67
N LYS A 168 -28.81 -17.41 1.69
CA LYS A 168 -28.09 -17.76 2.91
C LYS A 168 -27.90 -16.55 3.85
N LEU A 169 -27.74 -15.38 3.29
CA LEU A 169 -27.61 -14.12 4.01
C LEU A 169 -28.98 -13.57 4.47
N GLY A 170 -30.08 -14.21 4.08
CA GLY A 170 -31.44 -13.77 4.42
C GLY A 170 -31.98 -12.66 3.52
N LEU A 171 -31.35 -12.41 2.36
CA LEU A 171 -31.74 -11.40 1.40
C LEU A 171 -32.86 -11.91 0.49
N ALA A 172 -33.92 -11.10 0.31
CA ALA A 172 -34.93 -11.32 -0.72
C ALA A 172 -34.38 -10.98 -2.12
N GLU A 173 -35.09 -11.46 -3.18
CA GLU A 173 -34.60 -11.26 -4.56
C GLU A 173 -34.60 -9.79 -4.99
N ASP A 174 -35.49 -8.98 -4.44
CA ASP A 174 -35.70 -7.56 -4.75
C ASP A 174 -34.98 -6.60 -3.76
N GLU A 175 -34.27 -7.13 -2.78
CA GLU A 175 -33.45 -6.31 -1.86
C GLU A 175 -32.12 -5.91 -2.51
N ILE A 176 -31.62 -4.73 -2.15
CA ILE A 176 -30.36 -4.16 -2.65
C ILE A 176 -29.26 -4.44 -1.63
N MET A 177 -28.22 -5.13 -2.06
CA MET A 177 -27.10 -5.50 -1.21
C MET A 177 -25.95 -4.49 -1.34
N LEU A 178 -25.71 -3.71 -0.30
CA LEU A 178 -24.47 -2.96 -0.12
C LEU A 178 -23.46 -3.85 0.59
N LEU A 179 -22.27 -4.01 0.05
CA LEU A 179 -21.20 -4.82 0.62
C LEU A 179 -20.10 -3.94 1.21
N SER A 180 -19.83 -4.05 2.51
CA SER A 180 -18.62 -3.53 3.14
C SER A 180 -17.71 -4.70 3.52
N LEU A 181 -16.53 -4.79 2.90
CA LEU A 181 -15.58 -5.90 3.09
C LEU A 181 -14.22 -5.34 3.51
N SER A 182 -13.89 -5.49 4.79
CA SER A 182 -12.61 -5.04 5.35
C SER A 182 -12.39 -5.58 6.76
N ARG A 183 -11.21 -5.33 7.34
CA ARG A 183 -11.02 -5.44 8.78
C ARG A 183 -11.96 -4.44 9.48
N ILE A 184 -12.70 -4.91 10.50
CA ILE A 184 -13.59 -4.02 11.29
C ILE A 184 -12.75 -3.28 12.33
N SER A 185 -12.26 -2.11 11.95
CA SER A 185 -11.45 -1.22 12.78
C SER A 185 -11.87 0.23 12.60
N TYR A 186 -11.60 1.07 13.56
CA TYR A 186 -12.09 2.45 13.61
C TYR A 186 -11.71 3.26 12.36
N GLU A 187 -10.49 3.08 11.86
CA GLU A 187 -9.96 3.79 10.67
C GLU A 187 -10.67 3.41 9.37
N LYS A 188 -11.40 2.28 9.32
CA LYS A 188 -12.20 1.90 8.16
C LYS A 188 -13.54 2.63 8.09
N ASN A 189 -13.88 3.35 9.12
CA ASN A 189 -15.03 4.26 9.21
C ASN A 189 -16.37 3.61 8.81
N ILE A 190 -16.54 2.30 9.13
CA ILE A 190 -17.80 1.57 8.84
C ILE A 190 -18.96 2.19 9.61
N GLN A 191 -18.68 2.79 10.76
CA GLN A 191 -19.69 3.52 11.56
C GLN A 191 -20.38 4.62 10.76
N ALA A 192 -19.68 5.36 9.88
CA ALA A 192 -20.32 6.39 9.05
C ALA A 192 -21.32 5.76 8.06
N ILE A 193 -21.05 4.55 7.54
CA ILE A 193 -21.99 3.84 6.68
C ILE A 193 -23.24 3.44 7.48
N VAL A 194 -23.05 2.88 8.68
CA VAL A 194 -24.15 2.49 9.58
C VAL A 194 -24.99 3.70 9.97
N GLU A 195 -24.35 4.84 10.28
CA GLU A 195 -25.04 6.10 10.65
C GLU A 195 -25.82 6.72 9.48
N ALA A 196 -25.43 6.45 8.23
CA ALA A 196 -26.16 6.90 7.04
C ALA A 196 -27.40 6.03 6.74
N MET A 197 -27.43 4.76 7.19
CA MET A 197 -28.47 3.79 6.87
C MET A 197 -29.89 4.24 7.26
N PRO A 198 -30.16 4.85 8.44
CA PRO A 198 -31.52 5.29 8.76
C PRO A 198 -32.14 6.19 7.67
N ALA A 199 -31.39 7.18 7.17
CA ALA A 199 -31.87 8.07 6.12
C ALA A 199 -32.04 7.36 4.75
N VAL A 200 -31.24 6.34 4.48
CA VAL A 200 -31.40 5.50 3.28
C VAL A 200 -32.66 4.64 3.39
N LEU A 201 -32.92 4.06 4.56
CA LEU A 201 -34.07 3.17 4.80
C LEU A 201 -35.41 3.93 4.82
N GLU A 202 -35.42 5.21 5.19
CA GLU A 202 -36.59 6.07 5.07
C GLU A 202 -37.04 6.24 3.61
N GLU A 203 -36.09 6.27 2.64
CA GLU A 203 -36.37 6.44 1.23
C GLU A 203 -36.50 5.08 0.49
N ASN A 204 -35.77 4.05 0.95
CA ASN A 204 -35.79 2.71 0.35
C ASN A 204 -35.51 1.63 1.42
N ASP A 205 -36.56 0.99 1.90
CA ASP A 205 -36.53 -0.05 2.93
C ASP A 205 -35.94 -1.39 2.45
N LYS A 206 -35.71 -1.54 1.15
CA LYS A 206 -35.11 -2.74 0.54
C LYS A 206 -33.58 -2.76 0.58
N VAL A 207 -32.94 -1.72 1.08
CA VAL A 207 -31.48 -1.66 1.15
C VAL A 207 -31.00 -2.45 2.36
N LYS A 208 -30.04 -3.36 2.14
CA LYS A 208 -29.37 -4.14 3.17
C LYS A 208 -27.86 -3.90 3.13
N LEU A 209 -27.24 -3.70 4.27
CA LEU A 209 -25.78 -3.60 4.39
C LEU A 209 -25.22 -4.90 4.92
N VAL A 210 -24.39 -5.56 4.13
CA VAL A 210 -23.64 -6.77 4.50
C VAL A 210 -22.21 -6.39 4.85
N ILE A 211 -21.84 -6.60 6.12
CA ILE A 211 -20.52 -6.29 6.66
C ILE A 211 -19.72 -7.59 6.78
N VAL A 212 -18.69 -7.72 5.97
CA VAL A 212 -17.79 -8.88 5.91
C VAL A 212 -16.45 -8.53 6.53
N GLY A 213 -16.04 -9.33 7.52
CA GLY A 213 -14.79 -9.16 8.24
C GLY A 213 -14.95 -9.30 9.75
N ASP A 214 -13.83 -9.08 10.43
CA ASP A 214 -13.76 -9.07 11.89
C ASP A 214 -12.71 -8.04 12.33
N GLY A 215 -12.76 -7.65 13.60
CA GLY A 215 -11.78 -6.71 14.14
C GLY A 215 -12.17 -6.09 15.48
N PRO A 216 -11.26 -5.27 16.04
CA PRO A 216 -11.42 -4.75 17.39
C PRO A 216 -12.63 -3.82 17.59
N TYR A 217 -13.20 -3.29 16.50
CA TYR A 217 -14.34 -2.37 16.52
C TYR A 217 -15.69 -3.07 16.23
N ALA A 218 -15.72 -4.40 16.13
CA ALA A 218 -16.93 -5.12 15.74
C ALA A 218 -18.07 -5.03 16.76
N GLU A 219 -17.77 -5.10 18.06
CA GLU A 219 -18.79 -5.01 19.11
C GLU A 219 -19.35 -3.58 19.21
N ASP A 220 -18.51 -2.54 19.17
CA ASP A 220 -18.95 -1.14 19.18
C ASP A 220 -19.89 -0.87 17.99
N LEU A 221 -19.60 -1.46 16.83
CA LEU A 221 -20.42 -1.31 15.63
C LEU A 221 -21.79 -1.99 15.76
N LYS A 222 -21.86 -3.17 16.41
CA LYS A 222 -23.14 -3.84 16.71
C LYS A 222 -23.97 -3.05 17.71
N GLU A 223 -23.33 -2.46 18.73
CA GLU A 223 -24.01 -1.58 19.69
C GLU A 223 -24.59 -0.34 18.98
N LEU A 224 -23.86 0.22 18.02
CA LEU A 224 -24.35 1.34 17.21
C LEU A 224 -25.59 0.94 16.38
N VAL A 225 -25.57 -0.23 15.73
CA VAL A 225 -26.71 -0.78 14.96
C VAL A 225 -27.94 -0.93 15.85
N ALA A 226 -27.79 -1.52 17.04
CA ALA A 226 -28.88 -1.69 18.00
C ALA A 226 -29.43 -0.34 18.49
N LYS A 227 -28.55 0.63 18.77
CA LYS A 227 -28.95 1.99 19.16
C LYS A 227 -29.78 2.71 18.11
N LEU A 228 -29.45 2.48 16.82
CA LEU A 228 -30.17 3.06 15.67
C LEU A 228 -31.45 2.27 15.30
N GLN A 229 -31.67 1.09 15.91
CA GLN A 229 -32.81 0.21 15.66
C GLN A 229 -32.94 -0.23 14.18
N ILE A 230 -31.79 -0.59 13.57
CA ILE A 230 -31.68 -1.00 12.16
C ILE A 230 -31.12 -2.42 12.00
N GLU A 231 -31.26 -3.27 13.03
CA GLU A 231 -30.70 -4.63 13.03
C GLU A 231 -31.20 -5.47 11.87
N GLU A 232 -32.43 -5.28 11.41
CA GLU A 232 -32.99 -6.01 10.27
C GLU A 232 -32.38 -5.64 8.92
N ALA A 233 -31.71 -4.49 8.84
CA ALA A 233 -31.07 -4.00 7.62
C ALA A 233 -29.55 -4.27 7.57
N ILE A 234 -28.94 -4.74 8.67
CA ILE A 234 -27.50 -4.91 8.78
C ILE A 234 -27.13 -6.37 9.05
N ILE A 235 -26.31 -6.94 8.19
CA ILE A 235 -25.90 -8.35 8.28
C ILE A 235 -24.40 -8.43 8.54
N PHE A 236 -24.01 -9.02 9.68
CA PHE A 236 -22.60 -9.30 10.01
C PHE A 236 -22.28 -10.76 9.67
N THR A 237 -21.35 -11.00 8.77
CA THR A 237 -20.96 -12.36 8.38
C THR A 237 -19.78 -12.92 9.18
N GLY A 238 -19.00 -12.06 9.84
CA GLY A 238 -17.65 -12.41 10.31
C GLY A 238 -16.66 -12.58 9.16
N MET A 239 -15.54 -13.24 9.47
CA MET A 239 -14.50 -13.57 8.46
C MET A 239 -14.99 -14.61 7.46
N ILE A 240 -14.67 -14.41 6.18
CA ILE A 240 -14.90 -15.38 5.11
C ILE A 240 -13.58 -15.94 4.59
N ALA A 241 -13.61 -17.06 3.88
CA ALA A 241 -12.44 -17.56 3.20
C ALA A 241 -12.04 -16.65 2.02
N PRO A 242 -10.74 -16.43 1.77
CA PRO A 242 -10.31 -15.63 0.62
C PRO A 242 -10.83 -16.12 -0.73
N SER A 243 -11.10 -17.43 -0.87
CA SER A 243 -11.71 -18.03 -2.06
C SER A 243 -13.14 -17.56 -2.34
N ASP A 244 -13.84 -17.11 -1.31
CA ASP A 244 -15.26 -16.74 -1.39
C ASP A 244 -15.45 -15.24 -1.65
N THR A 245 -14.38 -14.44 -1.54
CA THR A 245 -14.44 -12.98 -1.68
C THR A 245 -15.08 -12.53 -2.99
N ALA A 246 -14.69 -13.16 -4.11
CA ALA A 246 -15.27 -12.85 -5.43
C ALA A 246 -16.77 -13.10 -5.50
N LEU A 247 -17.27 -14.18 -4.83
CA LEU A 247 -18.69 -14.46 -4.78
C LEU A 247 -19.47 -13.39 -4.02
N TYR A 248 -18.91 -12.86 -2.93
CA TYR A 248 -19.55 -11.76 -2.18
C TYR A 248 -19.60 -10.47 -2.99
N TYR A 249 -18.52 -10.10 -3.69
CA TYR A 249 -18.54 -8.95 -4.60
C TYR A 249 -19.61 -9.14 -5.68
N LYS A 250 -19.62 -10.28 -6.39
CA LYS A 250 -20.60 -10.57 -7.45
C LYS A 250 -22.05 -10.64 -6.96
N ALA A 251 -22.27 -10.96 -5.69
CA ALA A 251 -23.61 -11.00 -5.09
C ALA A 251 -24.11 -9.61 -4.67
N ALA A 252 -23.21 -8.65 -4.50
CA ALA A 252 -23.53 -7.28 -4.12
C ALA A 252 -23.96 -6.44 -5.33
N ASP A 253 -24.90 -5.53 -5.09
CA ASP A 253 -25.28 -4.51 -6.08
C ASP A 253 -24.26 -3.36 -6.08
N PHE A 254 -23.68 -3.06 -4.89
CA PHE A 254 -22.61 -2.07 -4.72
C PHE A 254 -21.63 -2.50 -3.64
N PHE A 255 -20.36 -2.20 -3.85
CA PHE A 255 -19.34 -2.20 -2.81
C PHE A 255 -19.27 -0.81 -2.17
N ILE A 256 -19.32 -0.72 -0.84
CA ILE A 256 -19.33 0.56 -0.13
C ILE A 256 -18.16 0.64 0.87
N SER A 257 -17.46 1.79 0.88
CA SER A 257 -16.38 2.06 1.83
C SER A 257 -16.35 3.54 2.20
N ALA A 258 -16.28 3.81 3.50
CA ALA A 258 -16.12 5.15 4.06
C ALA A 258 -14.69 5.41 4.59
N SER A 259 -13.73 4.54 4.28
CA SER A 259 -12.35 4.67 4.73
C SER A 259 -11.69 5.92 4.15
N THR A 260 -11.03 6.71 5.02
CA THR A 260 -10.27 7.91 4.64
C THR A 260 -8.75 7.70 4.74
N SER A 261 -8.30 6.52 5.20
CA SER A 261 -6.90 6.21 5.52
C SER A 261 -6.25 5.21 4.56
N GLU A 262 -6.80 5.04 3.36
CA GLU A 262 -6.26 4.09 2.39
C GLU A 262 -5.06 4.66 1.62
N THR A 263 -3.96 3.93 1.57
CA THR A 263 -2.84 4.25 0.68
C THR A 263 -3.20 3.99 -0.79
N GLN A 264 -4.02 2.97 -1.03
CA GLN A 264 -4.58 2.60 -2.33
C GLN A 264 -5.96 1.96 -2.20
N GLY A 265 -6.12 0.96 -1.29
CA GLY A 265 -7.37 0.23 -1.08
C GLY A 265 -7.66 -0.79 -2.18
N LEU A 266 -7.01 -1.96 -2.10
CA LEU A 266 -7.17 -3.03 -3.11
C LEU A 266 -8.60 -3.52 -3.24
N THR A 267 -9.41 -3.43 -2.18
CA THR A 267 -10.84 -3.81 -2.18
C THR A 267 -11.68 -3.09 -3.23
N TYR A 268 -11.31 -1.85 -3.58
CA TYR A 268 -11.95 -1.13 -4.68
C TYR A 268 -11.66 -1.79 -6.03
N LEU A 269 -10.41 -2.19 -6.25
CA LEU A 269 -10.00 -2.86 -7.49
C LEU A 269 -10.62 -4.27 -7.60
N GLU A 270 -10.69 -4.98 -6.48
CA GLU A 270 -11.33 -6.30 -6.38
C GLU A 270 -12.81 -6.23 -6.73
N SER A 271 -13.50 -5.18 -6.24
CA SER A 271 -14.91 -4.90 -6.58
C SER A 271 -15.10 -4.68 -8.07
N LEU A 272 -14.31 -3.78 -8.68
CA LEU A 272 -14.36 -3.52 -10.12
C LEU A 272 -14.07 -4.75 -10.95
N ALA A 273 -13.07 -5.55 -10.57
CA ALA A 273 -12.74 -6.80 -11.26
C ALA A 273 -13.85 -7.86 -11.14
N SER A 274 -14.68 -7.77 -10.10
CA SER A 274 -15.86 -8.62 -9.93
C SER A 274 -17.10 -8.10 -10.69
N GLY A 275 -17.00 -6.91 -11.30
CA GLY A 275 -18.11 -6.24 -11.99
C GLY A 275 -19.06 -5.47 -11.07
N THR A 276 -18.64 -5.18 -9.83
CA THR A 276 -19.48 -4.52 -8.83
C THR A 276 -19.07 -3.05 -8.69
N PRO A 277 -19.97 -2.08 -8.93
CA PRO A 277 -19.70 -0.66 -8.81
C PRO A 277 -19.47 -0.24 -7.35
N ILE A 278 -18.77 0.87 -7.18
CA ILE A 278 -18.26 1.33 -5.89
C ILE A 278 -19.03 2.57 -5.40
N ILE A 279 -19.29 2.65 -4.10
CA ILE A 279 -19.67 3.87 -3.42
C ILE A 279 -18.57 4.17 -2.40
N ALA A 280 -17.85 5.27 -2.55
CA ALA A 280 -16.68 5.53 -1.69
C ALA A 280 -16.48 7.01 -1.34
N HIS A 281 -15.78 7.25 -0.21
CA HIS A 281 -15.25 8.59 0.09
C HIS A 281 -14.17 8.96 -0.91
N GLY A 282 -14.38 10.04 -1.68
CA GLY A 282 -13.49 10.50 -2.74
C GLY A 282 -12.16 11.00 -2.22
N ASN A 283 -11.12 10.70 -2.96
CA ASN A 283 -9.76 11.20 -2.79
C ASN A 283 -9.05 11.19 -4.15
N PRO A 284 -7.89 11.85 -4.32
CA PRO A 284 -7.21 11.94 -5.62
C PRO A 284 -6.91 10.60 -6.30
N TYR A 285 -6.71 9.53 -5.54
CA TYR A 285 -6.54 8.19 -6.10
C TYR A 285 -7.87 7.63 -6.63
N LEU A 286 -8.94 7.71 -5.84
CA LEU A 286 -10.25 7.21 -6.24
C LEU A 286 -10.90 8.03 -7.36
N ASP A 287 -10.60 9.32 -7.47
CA ASP A 287 -11.01 10.17 -8.60
C ASP A 287 -10.50 9.61 -9.94
N ASN A 288 -9.29 9.02 -9.93
CA ASN A 288 -8.72 8.36 -11.10
C ASN A 288 -9.29 6.95 -11.33
N VAL A 289 -9.51 6.18 -10.25
CA VAL A 289 -10.06 4.81 -10.34
C VAL A 289 -11.53 4.86 -10.79
N ILE A 290 -12.34 5.72 -10.16
CA ILE A 290 -13.77 5.90 -10.44
C ILE A 290 -13.95 7.11 -11.37
N SER A 291 -13.29 7.07 -12.51
CA SER A 291 -13.29 8.15 -13.50
C SER A 291 -14.57 8.27 -14.33
N ASP A 292 -15.46 7.31 -14.20
CA ASP A 292 -16.76 7.25 -14.89
C ASP A 292 -17.82 6.67 -13.95
N LYS A 293 -19.07 7.09 -14.11
CA LYS A 293 -20.21 6.61 -13.30
C LYS A 293 -20.46 5.10 -13.41
N ILE A 294 -19.99 4.46 -14.47
CA ILE A 294 -20.07 2.98 -14.60
C ILE A 294 -19.25 2.25 -13.54
N PHE A 295 -18.22 2.90 -13.00
CA PHE A 295 -17.35 2.34 -11.96
C PHE A 295 -17.87 2.62 -10.55
N GLY A 296 -18.73 3.64 -10.38
CA GLY A 296 -19.29 3.97 -9.08
C GLY A 296 -19.58 5.44 -8.85
N THR A 297 -19.86 5.76 -7.59
CA THR A 297 -20.19 7.10 -7.10
C THR A 297 -19.26 7.49 -5.97
N LEU A 298 -18.72 8.71 -6.05
CA LEU A 298 -17.87 9.30 -4.99
C LEU A 298 -18.66 10.37 -4.22
N TYR A 299 -18.42 10.41 -2.90
CA TYR A 299 -18.86 11.51 -2.04
C TYR A 299 -17.65 12.09 -1.29
N TYR A 300 -17.72 13.35 -0.85
CA TYR A 300 -16.57 14.04 -0.25
C TYR A 300 -16.83 14.54 1.18
N GLN A 301 -18.07 14.46 1.64
CA GLN A 301 -18.43 14.82 3.03
C GLN A 301 -19.34 13.73 3.59
N GLU A 302 -19.14 13.32 4.82
CA GLU A 302 -19.92 12.23 5.45
C GLU A 302 -21.43 12.46 5.38
N ARG A 303 -21.89 13.70 5.53
CA ARG A 303 -23.30 14.07 5.39
C ARG A 303 -23.91 13.78 4.03
N ASP A 304 -23.07 13.61 2.99
CA ASP A 304 -23.53 13.37 1.62
C ASP A 304 -23.64 11.87 1.31
N LEU A 305 -23.21 10.99 2.26
CA LEU A 305 -23.12 9.56 2.04
C LEU A 305 -24.48 8.91 1.77
N SER A 306 -25.53 9.24 2.53
CA SER A 306 -26.88 8.71 2.29
C SER A 306 -27.41 9.12 0.91
N GLY A 307 -27.17 10.37 0.50
CA GLY A 307 -27.52 10.87 -0.83
C GLY A 307 -26.75 10.13 -1.94
N ALA A 308 -25.46 9.87 -1.74
CA ALA A 308 -24.62 9.13 -2.70
C ALA A 308 -25.07 7.66 -2.85
N ILE A 309 -25.49 7.02 -1.77
CA ILE A 309 -26.08 5.67 -1.82
C ILE A 309 -27.37 5.68 -2.67
N LEU A 310 -28.28 6.61 -2.38
CA LEU A 310 -29.55 6.71 -3.11
C LEU A 310 -29.33 7.09 -4.59
N GLU A 311 -28.39 8.01 -4.88
CA GLU A 311 -28.02 8.34 -6.26
C GLU A 311 -27.49 7.12 -7.00
N ALA A 312 -26.60 6.35 -6.39
CA ALA A 312 -26.03 5.15 -6.99
C ALA A 312 -27.10 4.11 -7.33
N ILE A 313 -28.07 3.92 -6.43
CA ILE A 313 -29.18 2.97 -6.62
C ILE A 313 -30.10 3.39 -7.81
N ILE A 314 -30.31 4.69 -7.98
CA ILE A 314 -31.18 5.22 -9.06
C ILE A 314 -30.44 5.27 -10.41
N ALA A 315 -29.14 5.59 -10.37
CA ALA A 315 -28.30 5.68 -11.55
C ALA A 315 -27.86 4.27 -12.00
N THR A 316 -28.54 3.73 -13.00
CA THR A 316 -28.10 2.53 -13.72
C THR A 316 -27.40 2.96 -15.01
N PRO A 317 -26.08 3.24 -14.98
CA PRO A 317 -25.38 3.62 -16.21
C PRO A 317 -25.29 2.42 -17.16
N ASP A 318 -25.41 2.69 -18.46
CA ASP A 318 -25.16 1.68 -19.48
C ASP A 318 -23.68 1.25 -19.40
N MET A 319 -23.44 -0.06 -19.37
CA MET A 319 -22.10 -0.62 -19.30
C MET A 319 -21.38 -0.40 -20.63
N ASP A 320 -20.26 0.33 -20.59
CA ASP A 320 -19.33 0.47 -21.70
C ASP A 320 -18.23 -0.60 -21.58
N GLU A 321 -18.35 -1.66 -22.36
CA GLU A 321 -17.43 -2.81 -22.29
C GLU A 321 -15.97 -2.42 -22.58
N GLN A 322 -15.73 -1.44 -23.49
CA GLN A 322 -14.38 -1.00 -23.79
C GLN A 322 -13.75 -0.24 -22.62
N LYS A 323 -14.49 0.68 -22.00
CA LYS A 323 -14.04 1.39 -20.81
C LYS A 323 -13.74 0.45 -19.66
N LEU A 324 -14.60 -0.57 -19.47
CA LEU A 324 -14.37 -1.59 -18.44
C LEU A 324 -13.09 -2.38 -18.74
N ALA A 325 -12.91 -2.85 -19.97
CA ALA A 325 -11.72 -3.61 -20.37
C ALA A 325 -10.44 -2.79 -20.17
N ASP A 326 -10.45 -1.52 -20.58
CA ASP A 326 -9.30 -0.62 -20.39
C ASP A 326 -8.98 -0.41 -18.90
N LYS A 327 -10.01 -0.22 -18.07
CA LYS A 327 -9.85 -0.09 -16.61
C LYS A 327 -9.33 -1.40 -15.97
N LEU A 328 -9.85 -2.54 -16.37
CA LEU A 328 -9.38 -3.84 -15.88
C LEU A 328 -7.90 -4.07 -16.25
N TYR A 329 -7.50 -3.73 -17.48
CA TYR A 329 -6.07 -3.78 -17.84
C TYR A 329 -5.23 -2.84 -16.97
N GLU A 330 -5.70 -1.59 -16.77
CA GLU A 330 -5.00 -0.60 -15.93
C GLU A 330 -4.69 -1.12 -14.53
N ILE A 331 -5.67 -1.79 -13.88
CA ILE A 331 -5.57 -2.29 -12.51
C ILE A 331 -5.02 -3.72 -12.41
N SER A 332 -4.63 -4.34 -13.52
CA SER A 332 -4.16 -5.73 -13.56
C SER A 332 -2.76 -5.91 -12.95
N ALA A 333 -2.52 -7.11 -12.42
CA ALA A 333 -1.18 -7.52 -11.99
C ALA A 333 -0.17 -7.55 -13.16
N GLU A 334 -0.63 -7.80 -14.38
CA GLU A 334 0.21 -7.78 -15.59
C GLU A 334 0.75 -6.37 -15.86
N ASN A 335 -0.14 -5.36 -15.91
CA ASN A 335 0.26 -3.97 -16.12
C ASN A 335 1.15 -3.47 -14.96
N PHE A 336 0.82 -3.80 -13.72
CA PHE A 336 1.65 -3.52 -12.55
C PHE A 336 3.05 -4.11 -12.73
N GLY A 337 3.15 -5.41 -13.03
CA GLY A 337 4.43 -6.11 -13.22
C GLY A 337 5.26 -5.49 -14.33
N ARG A 338 4.65 -5.10 -15.46
CA ARG A 338 5.32 -4.40 -16.57
C ARG A 338 5.90 -3.06 -16.11
N ARG A 339 5.13 -2.22 -15.41
CA ARG A 339 5.57 -0.91 -14.91
C ARG A 339 6.66 -1.00 -13.85
N VAL A 340 6.57 -1.99 -12.97
CA VAL A 340 7.61 -2.29 -11.97
C VAL A 340 8.90 -2.73 -12.66
N TYR A 341 8.80 -3.59 -13.69
CA TYR A 341 9.97 -4.04 -14.44
C TYR A 341 10.65 -2.91 -15.21
N GLU A 342 9.89 -2.01 -15.83
CA GLU A 342 10.42 -0.80 -16.48
C GLU A 342 11.21 0.05 -15.46
N PHE A 343 10.67 0.22 -14.26
CA PHE A 343 11.37 0.95 -13.20
C PHE A 343 12.65 0.26 -12.75
N TYR A 344 12.66 -1.07 -12.66
CA TYR A 344 13.87 -1.83 -12.35
C TYR A 344 14.97 -1.63 -13.40
N LEU A 345 14.61 -1.65 -14.67
CA LEU A 345 15.56 -1.42 -15.77
C LEU A 345 16.20 -0.03 -15.67
N ASP A 346 15.39 1.02 -15.46
CA ASP A 346 15.88 2.39 -15.34
C ASP A 346 16.88 2.52 -14.19
N LEU A 347 16.57 1.93 -13.04
CA LEU A 347 17.47 1.97 -11.88
C LEU A 347 18.73 1.13 -12.07
N THR A 348 18.64 -0.02 -12.74
CA THR A 348 19.81 -0.86 -13.02
C THR A 348 20.77 -0.13 -13.96
N ILE A 349 20.28 0.46 -15.06
CA ILE A 349 21.09 1.25 -15.98
C ILE A 349 21.72 2.44 -15.26
N SER A 350 20.97 3.15 -14.43
CA SER A 350 21.47 4.28 -13.62
C SER A 350 22.57 3.86 -12.65
N LYS A 351 22.43 2.69 -12.01
CA LYS A 351 23.40 2.16 -11.04
C LYS A 351 24.69 1.72 -11.71
N ASP A 352 24.61 1.04 -12.85
CA ASP A 352 25.77 0.62 -13.63
C ASP A 352 26.58 1.84 -14.08
N PHE A 353 25.92 2.86 -14.60
CA PHE A 353 26.57 4.12 -14.93
C PHE A 353 27.29 4.77 -13.74
N HIS A 354 26.71 4.72 -12.53
CA HIS A 354 27.38 5.24 -11.33
C HIS A 354 28.53 4.37 -10.85
N ASN A 355 28.48 3.06 -11.06
CA ASN A 355 29.55 2.12 -10.70
C ASN A 355 30.76 2.22 -11.63
N GLU A 356 30.57 2.65 -12.88
CA GLU A 356 31.64 2.90 -13.86
C GLU A 356 32.42 4.20 -13.58
N LEU A 357 31.87 5.14 -12.79
CA LEU A 357 32.57 6.35 -12.38
C LEU A 357 33.73 6.01 -11.44
N SER A 358 34.86 6.67 -11.62
CA SER A 358 36.03 6.47 -10.76
C SER A 358 35.68 6.73 -9.27
N PRO A 359 36.36 6.05 -8.32
CA PRO A 359 36.14 6.29 -6.89
C PRO A 359 36.28 7.76 -6.48
N GLU A 360 37.14 8.53 -7.18
CA GLU A 360 37.36 9.96 -6.92
C GLU A 360 36.17 10.81 -7.40
N GLU A 361 35.60 10.54 -8.58
CA GLU A 361 34.42 11.23 -9.08
C GLU A 361 33.16 10.94 -8.22
N SER A 362 33.01 9.70 -7.76
CA SER A 362 31.93 9.33 -6.87
C SER A 362 32.07 9.96 -5.47
N ALA A 363 33.30 10.10 -4.96
CA ALA A 363 33.58 10.78 -3.69
C ALA A 363 33.30 12.29 -3.77
N VAL A 364 33.66 12.93 -4.89
CA VAL A 364 33.41 14.36 -5.13
C VAL A 364 31.90 14.63 -5.24
N LYS A 365 31.13 13.79 -5.94
CA LYS A 365 29.65 13.89 -6.01
C LYS A 365 28.98 13.68 -4.65
N ARG A 366 29.43 12.71 -3.83
CA ARG A 366 28.94 12.52 -2.47
C ARG A 366 29.26 13.70 -1.56
N LEU A 367 30.49 14.23 -1.65
CA LEU A 367 30.90 15.41 -0.90
C LEU A 367 30.08 16.64 -1.29
N ALA A 368 29.81 16.84 -2.57
CA ALA A 368 29.00 17.94 -3.07
C ALA A 368 27.53 17.85 -2.59
N LYS A 369 26.94 16.65 -2.58
CA LYS A 369 25.60 16.41 -2.00
C LYS A 369 25.59 16.69 -0.50
N THR A 370 26.57 16.19 0.27
CA THR A 370 26.67 16.41 1.72
C THR A 370 26.84 17.89 2.07
N VAL A 371 27.62 18.64 1.28
CA VAL A 371 27.86 20.07 1.47
C VAL A 371 26.63 20.92 1.12
N ALA A 372 25.83 20.52 0.14
CA ALA A 372 24.60 21.21 -0.22
C ALA A 372 23.52 21.19 0.88
N TYR A 373 23.57 20.21 1.78
CA TYR A 373 22.58 20.00 2.86
C TYR A 373 22.98 20.52 4.24
N LEU A 374 24.21 21.03 4.43
CA LEU A 374 24.63 21.55 5.73
C LEU A 374 24.33 23.07 5.83
N PRO A 375 23.45 23.48 6.75
CA PRO A 375 23.33 24.88 7.10
C PRO A 375 24.56 25.30 7.92
N GLY A 376 25.58 25.86 7.26
CA GLY A 376 26.56 26.75 7.85
C GLY A 376 27.54 26.26 8.92
N LYS A 377 27.70 24.96 9.17
CA LYS A 377 28.67 24.49 10.20
C LYS A 377 29.34 23.15 9.85
N VAL A 378 30.64 23.20 9.71
CA VAL A 378 31.64 22.09 9.81
C VAL A 378 31.66 21.07 8.67
N ILE A 379 32.69 21.14 7.84
CA ILE A 379 33.03 20.10 6.85
C ILE A 379 34.16 19.26 7.43
N SER A 380 33.99 17.93 7.49
CA SER A 380 35.06 16.97 7.75
C SER A 380 35.55 16.34 6.45
N LEU A 381 36.80 16.54 6.09
CA LEU A 381 37.44 15.92 4.93
C LEU A 381 38.41 14.85 5.38
N PRO A 382 38.33 13.61 4.89
CA PRO A 382 39.38 12.61 5.12
C PRO A 382 40.55 12.91 4.19
N ILE A 383 41.70 13.17 4.76
CA ILE A 383 42.99 13.25 4.05
C ILE A 383 43.97 12.34 4.78
N ASN A 384 44.47 11.32 4.08
CA ASN A 384 45.52 10.39 4.56
C ASN A 384 45.22 9.74 5.93
N GLY A 385 44.05 9.12 6.10
CA GLY A 385 43.73 8.33 7.30
C GLY A 385 43.43 9.13 8.55
N SER A 386 43.41 10.46 8.52
CA SER A 386 43.05 11.32 9.65
C SER A 386 41.88 12.24 9.27
N VAL A 387 40.91 12.37 10.17
CA VAL A 387 39.79 13.31 10.02
C VAL A 387 40.20 14.68 10.55
N ARG A 388 40.33 15.69 9.69
CA ARG A 388 40.47 17.09 10.12
C ARG A 388 39.14 17.83 9.98
N ILE A 389 38.70 18.43 11.07
CA ILE A 389 37.51 19.27 11.12
C ILE A 389 37.91 20.71 10.74
N LEU A 390 37.40 21.18 9.61
CA LEU A 390 37.63 22.56 9.17
C LEU A 390 36.30 23.35 9.22
N LYS A 391 36.33 24.52 9.86
CA LYS A 391 35.23 25.51 9.75
C LYS A 391 35.32 26.18 8.39
N ALA A 392 34.35 25.90 7.50
CA ALA A 392 34.29 26.54 6.20
C ALA A 392 33.65 27.92 6.30
N SER A 393 34.24 28.93 5.70
CA SER A 393 33.65 30.23 5.52
C SER A 393 32.62 30.20 4.34
N SER A 394 31.66 31.12 4.34
CA SER A 394 30.65 31.24 3.27
C SER A 394 31.29 31.40 1.87
N LYS A 395 32.51 31.91 1.78
CA LYS A 395 33.30 32.05 0.55
C LYS A 395 33.82 30.70 0.01
N GLN A 396 34.21 29.76 0.90
CA GLN A 396 34.69 28.43 0.51
C GLN A 396 33.53 27.54 0.03
N VAL A 397 32.37 27.64 0.67
CA VAL A 397 31.14 26.96 0.23
C VAL A 397 30.72 27.42 -1.17
N LYS A 398 30.83 28.72 -1.46
CA LYS A 398 30.52 29.29 -2.80
C LYS A 398 31.49 28.81 -3.88
N LYS A 399 32.77 28.59 -3.53
CA LYS A 399 33.80 28.09 -4.46
C LYS A 399 33.56 26.61 -4.83
N ILE A 400 33.17 25.79 -3.85
CA ILE A 400 32.82 24.38 -4.08
C ILE A 400 31.56 24.27 -4.94
N ARG A 401 30.54 25.11 -4.70
CA ARG A 401 29.30 25.17 -5.49
C ARG A 401 29.52 25.57 -6.95
N ASN A 402 30.54 26.40 -7.22
CA ASN A 402 30.93 26.78 -8.59
C ASN A 402 31.71 25.67 -9.32
N ILE A 403 32.44 24.83 -8.59
CA ILE A 403 33.15 23.67 -9.18
C ILE A 403 32.12 22.59 -9.57
N THR A 404 31.07 22.40 -8.77
CA THR A 404 29.98 21.45 -9.08
C THR A 404 29.20 21.84 -10.35
N LYS A 405 29.00 23.16 -10.58
CA LYS A 405 28.36 23.68 -11.81
C LYS A 405 29.21 23.58 -13.07
N LEU A 406 30.50 23.35 -12.95
CA LEU A 406 31.43 23.16 -14.08
C LEU A 406 31.60 21.67 -14.46
N LEU A 407 31.07 20.78 -13.61
CA LEU A 407 31.09 19.31 -13.80
C LEU A 407 29.73 18.73 -14.19
N GLU A 408 28.65 19.57 -14.19
CA GLU A 408 27.36 19.35 -14.84
C GLU A 408 27.42 19.91 -16.29
#